data_79ea026c13f2d494a94f7fbb4d754590
#
_entry.id   79ea026c13f2d494a94f7fbb4d754590
#
_cell.length_a   1.000
_cell.length_b   1.000
_cell.length_c   1.000
_cell.angle_alpha   90.00
_cell.angle_beta   90.00
_cell.angle_gamma   90.00
#
_symmetry.space_group_name_H-M   'P 1'
#
loop_
_entity.id
_entity.type
_entity.pdbx_description
1 polymer ?
#
loop_
_entity_poly.entity_id
_entity_poly.type
_entity_poly.pdbx_seq_one_letter_code
_entity_poly.pdbx_strand_id
1 'polypeptide(L)'
;MAGDGSRRMRILFLGNDYNPISITCLDALATDSRSEVIVGILCPTNRGILPVLRKSWFQHGGGFVTRRGCDLLRAWARIRLRKARIGLSGYRSMQELVLARRLRRFEFSNINTAESVHRLRSLQPDLIAVAAFSQILKAPVLATASLACVNVHPSLLPKHRGPNPFYWVLRNEESYTGVTVHHIDEGIDSGDIILQEQIPLVSGTTEHSLRA
;
A
#
# COMPACT_ATOMS: atom_id res chain seq x y z
N MET A 1 -6.13 33.92 -25.93
CA MET A 1 -5.39 33.33 -24.79
C MET A 1 -5.37 31.84 -25.03
N ALA A 2 -4.26 31.30 -25.50
CA ALA A 2 -4.09 29.88 -25.73
C ALA A 2 -4.01 29.19 -24.36
N GLY A 3 -4.95 28.29 -24.06
CA GLY A 3 -4.90 27.46 -22.87
C GLY A 3 -3.62 26.64 -22.88
N ASP A 4 -2.79 26.80 -21.87
CA ASP A 4 -1.65 25.94 -21.61
C ASP A 4 -2.13 24.49 -21.54
N GLY A 5 -1.90 23.74 -22.60
CA GLY A 5 -2.21 22.33 -22.72
C GLY A 5 -1.24 21.47 -21.93
N SER A 6 -0.92 21.83 -20.69
CA SER A 6 -0.05 21.02 -19.84
C SER A 6 -0.73 19.66 -19.64
N ARG A 7 -0.11 18.63 -20.18
CA ARG A 7 -0.50 17.24 -19.97
C ARG A 7 -0.61 16.98 -18.46
N ARG A 8 -1.74 16.42 -18.01
CA ARG A 8 -1.90 15.99 -16.62
C ARG A 8 -0.83 14.97 -16.25
N MET A 9 -0.25 15.11 -15.06
CA MET A 9 0.70 14.13 -14.53
C MET A 9 0.01 12.76 -14.36
N ARG A 10 0.57 11.72 -14.93
CA ARG A 10 0.07 10.35 -14.80
C ARG A 10 0.66 9.69 -13.57
N ILE A 11 -0.15 9.44 -12.58
CA ILE A 11 0.25 8.76 -11.34
C ILE A 11 -0.27 7.32 -11.38
N LEU A 12 0.65 6.35 -11.34
CA LEU A 12 0.31 4.98 -11.06
C LEU A 12 0.32 4.78 -9.56
N PHE A 13 -0.83 4.45 -8.98
CA PHE A 13 -0.93 4.14 -7.56
C PHE A 13 -0.95 2.63 -7.31
N LEU A 14 -0.11 2.14 -6.40
CA LEU A 14 -0.01 0.74 -5.97
C LEU A 14 -0.27 0.63 -4.48
N GLY A 15 -1.24 -0.19 -4.10
CA GLY A 15 -1.61 -0.40 -2.69
C GLY A 15 -2.28 -1.75 -2.48
N ASN A 16 -2.67 -2.02 -1.24
CA ASN A 16 -3.47 -3.20 -0.89
C ASN A 16 -4.95 -2.82 -0.76
N ASP A 17 -5.82 -3.63 -1.35
CA ASP A 17 -7.25 -3.34 -1.53
C ASP A 17 -7.99 -2.94 -0.24
N TYR A 18 -7.74 -3.65 0.87
CA TYR A 18 -8.41 -3.41 2.15
C TYR A 18 -7.55 -2.70 3.20
N ASN A 19 -6.45 -2.08 2.79
CA ASN A 19 -5.59 -1.36 3.71
C ASN A 19 -6.04 0.10 3.84
N PRO A 20 -6.36 0.60 5.05
CA PRO A 20 -6.84 1.97 5.25
C PRO A 20 -5.85 3.03 4.73
N ILE A 21 -4.54 2.82 4.90
CA ILE A 21 -3.51 3.74 4.41
C ILE A 21 -3.57 3.83 2.89
N SER A 22 -3.66 2.68 2.19
CA SER A 22 -3.77 2.67 0.72
C SER A 22 -5.03 3.40 0.25
N ILE A 23 -6.16 3.18 0.92
CA ILE A 23 -7.44 3.80 0.56
C ILE A 23 -7.38 5.31 0.76
N THR A 24 -6.86 5.77 1.91
CA THR A 24 -6.73 7.19 2.24
C THR A 24 -5.77 7.91 1.28
N CYS A 25 -4.61 7.31 1.00
CA CYS A 25 -3.66 7.89 0.04
C CYS A 25 -4.24 7.96 -1.38
N LEU A 26 -4.94 6.90 -1.83
CA LEU A 26 -5.58 6.90 -3.14
C LEU A 26 -6.69 7.95 -3.22
N ASP A 27 -7.53 8.09 -2.18
CA ASP A 27 -8.61 9.08 -2.17
C ASP A 27 -8.06 10.51 -2.24
N ALA A 28 -7.00 10.80 -1.49
CA ALA A 28 -6.31 12.09 -1.55
C ALA A 28 -5.75 12.39 -2.95
N LEU A 29 -5.06 11.42 -3.58
CA LEU A 29 -4.55 11.57 -4.94
C LEU A 29 -5.66 11.75 -5.98
N ALA A 30 -6.77 11.02 -5.83
CA ALA A 30 -7.90 11.06 -6.77
C ALA A 30 -8.72 12.36 -6.69
N THR A 31 -8.52 13.19 -5.66
CA THR A 31 -9.15 14.52 -5.55
C THR A 31 -8.35 15.61 -6.26
N ASP A 32 -7.08 15.38 -6.59
CA ASP A 32 -6.25 16.37 -7.31
C ASP A 32 -6.58 16.36 -8.81
N SER A 33 -7.21 17.43 -9.27
CA SER A 33 -7.61 17.60 -10.67
C SER A 33 -6.44 17.76 -11.66
N ARG A 34 -5.21 18.00 -11.16
CA ARG A 34 -3.99 18.16 -11.97
C ARG A 34 -3.38 16.82 -12.39
N SER A 35 -3.84 15.73 -11.79
CA SER A 35 -3.29 14.40 -12.01
C SER A 35 -4.30 13.45 -12.66
N GLU A 36 -3.82 12.53 -13.51
CA GLU A 36 -4.53 11.36 -13.97
C GLU A 36 -4.08 10.16 -13.14
N VAL A 37 -4.94 9.66 -12.26
CA VAL A 37 -4.60 8.52 -11.40
C VAL A 37 -5.02 7.21 -12.05
N ILE A 38 -4.06 6.28 -12.18
CA ILE A 38 -4.25 4.91 -12.64
C ILE A 38 -3.96 3.98 -11.46
N VAL A 39 -4.85 3.05 -11.17
CA VAL A 39 -4.73 2.19 -9.99
C VAL A 39 -4.31 0.78 -10.40
N GLY A 40 -3.20 0.31 -9.85
CA GLY A 40 -2.78 -1.07 -9.97
C GLY A 40 -3.43 -1.91 -8.86
N ILE A 41 -4.19 -2.93 -9.25
CA ILE A 41 -4.86 -3.84 -8.33
C ILE A 41 -4.16 -5.20 -8.35
N LEU A 42 -3.67 -5.62 -7.19
CA LEU A 42 -3.10 -6.94 -7.01
C LEU A 42 -4.23 -7.98 -6.95
N CYS A 43 -4.33 -8.77 -8.01
CA CYS A 43 -5.22 -9.94 -8.03
C CYS A 43 -4.45 -11.15 -7.48
N PRO A 44 -4.89 -11.75 -6.37
CA PRO A 44 -4.28 -12.99 -5.91
C PRO A 44 -4.40 -14.03 -7.02
N THR A 45 -3.25 -14.60 -7.42
CA THR A 45 -3.28 -15.78 -8.29
C THR A 45 -4.17 -16.84 -7.65
N ASN A 46 -4.93 -17.56 -8.46
CA ASN A 46 -5.86 -18.63 -8.08
C ASN A 46 -5.16 -19.84 -7.38
N ARG A 47 -3.99 -19.64 -6.80
CA ARG A 47 -3.33 -20.55 -5.88
C ARG A 47 -4.05 -20.39 -4.55
N GLY A 48 -5.05 -21.25 -4.33
CA GLY A 48 -5.85 -21.29 -3.12
C GLY A 48 -5.00 -21.18 -1.85
N ILE A 49 -5.61 -20.85 -0.73
CA ILE A 49 -5.01 -20.73 0.61
C ILE A 49 -4.11 -21.94 0.98
N LEU A 50 -4.36 -23.13 0.41
CA LEU A 50 -3.66 -24.38 0.67
C LEU A 50 -2.11 -24.32 0.50
N PRO A 51 -1.51 -23.73 -0.54
CA PRO A 51 -0.06 -23.65 -0.66
C PRO A 51 0.57 -22.74 0.39
N VAL A 52 -0.12 -21.67 0.78
CA VAL A 52 0.35 -20.73 1.83
C VAL A 52 0.29 -21.40 3.19
N LEU A 53 -0.80 -22.10 3.50
CA LEU A 53 -0.95 -22.88 4.72
C LEU A 53 0.06 -24.02 4.80
N ARG A 54 0.30 -24.74 3.68
CA ARG A 54 1.29 -25.81 3.62
C ARG A 54 2.72 -25.31 3.85
N LYS A 55 3.11 -24.19 3.25
CA LYS A 55 4.43 -23.58 3.48
C LYS A 55 4.59 -23.10 4.92
N SER A 56 3.56 -22.50 5.49
CA SER A 56 3.56 -22.02 6.87
C SER A 56 3.57 -23.18 7.88
N TRP A 57 2.91 -24.30 7.57
CA TRP A 57 2.92 -25.52 8.38
C TRP A 57 4.33 -26.11 8.50
N PHE A 58 5.04 -26.22 7.38
CA PHE A 58 6.41 -26.75 7.35
C PHE A 58 7.44 -25.83 8.01
N GLN A 59 7.22 -24.52 7.98
CA GLN A 59 8.17 -23.55 8.54
C GLN A 59 7.97 -23.26 10.04
N HIS A 60 6.75 -23.37 10.55
CA HIS A 60 6.39 -22.84 11.89
C HIS A 60 5.59 -23.82 12.77
N GLY A 61 5.29 -25.02 12.28
CA GLY A 61 4.56 -26.06 13.03
C GLY A 61 3.05 -25.83 13.12
N GLY A 62 2.32 -26.90 13.49
CA GLY A 62 0.86 -26.93 13.48
C GLY A 62 0.17 -25.94 14.43
N GLY A 63 0.75 -25.69 15.60
CA GLY A 63 0.19 -24.73 16.57
C GLY A 63 0.18 -23.28 16.09
N PHE A 64 1.15 -22.90 15.27
CA PHE A 64 1.21 -21.57 14.63
C PHE A 64 0.16 -21.42 13.53
N VAL A 65 -0.08 -22.48 12.75
CA VAL A 65 -1.07 -22.49 11.65
C VAL A 65 -2.49 -22.43 12.18
N THR A 66 -2.80 -23.14 13.27
CA THR A 66 -4.13 -23.08 13.91
C THR A 66 -4.41 -21.71 14.52
N ARG A 67 -3.42 -21.11 15.20
CA ARG A 67 -3.54 -19.77 15.77
C ARG A 67 -3.72 -18.71 14.67
N ARG A 68 -2.95 -18.78 13.59
CA ARG A 68 -3.05 -17.87 12.45
C ARG A 68 -4.29 -18.13 11.58
N GLY A 69 -4.74 -19.39 11.49
CA GLY A 69 -6.02 -19.75 10.86
C GLY A 69 -7.20 -19.17 11.62
N CYS A 70 -7.20 -19.23 12.96
CA CYS A 70 -8.19 -18.56 13.80
C CYS A 70 -8.13 -17.03 13.65
N ASP A 71 -6.92 -16.46 13.55
CA ASP A 71 -6.75 -15.01 13.34
C ASP A 71 -7.21 -14.57 11.94
N LEU A 72 -6.99 -15.40 10.92
CA LEU A 72 -7.53 -15.18 9.56
C LEU A 72 -9.06 -15.30 9.53
N LEU A 73 -9.63 -16.30 10.23
CA LEU A 73 -11.09 -16.43 10.37
C LEU A 73 -11.69 -15.28 11.18
N ARG A 74 -11.03 -14.85 12.26
CA ARG A 74 -11.40 -13.65 13.02
C ARG A 74 -11.25 -12.38 12.21
N ALA A 75 -10.18 -12.27 11.41
CA ALA A 75 -9.99 -11.15 10.49
C ALA A 75 -11.06 -11.17 9.39
N TRP A 76 -11.39 -12.32 8.81
CA TRP A 76 -12.47 -12.49 7.84
C TRP A 76 -13.85 -12.18 8.44
N ALA A 77 -14.13 -12.68 9.64
CA ALA A 77 -15.35 -12.35 10.37
C ALA A 77 -15.41 -10.86 10.73
N ARG A 78 -14.29 -10.25 11.15
CA ARG A 78 -14.18 -8.80 11.40
C ARG A 78 -14.35 -7.98 10.13
N ILE A 79 -13.82 -8.41 8.99
CA ILE A 79 -14.04 -7.78 7.68
C ILE A 79 -15.52 -7.83 7.32
N ARG A 80 -16.19 -8.96 7.58
CA ARG A 80 -17.62 -9.14 7.33
C ARG A 80 -18.51 -8.37 8.31
N LEU A 81 -18.08 -8.24 9.58
CA LEU A 81 -18.74 -7.44 10.62
C LEU A 81 -18.36 -5.95 10.56
N ARG A 82 -17.20 -5.60 9.98
CA ARG A 82 -16.77 -4.22 9.69
C ARG A 82 -17.54 -3.53 8.56
N LYS A 83 -18.63 -4.11 8.08
CA LYS A 83 -19.60 -3.40 7.23
C LYS A 83 -20.13 -2.09 7.84
N ALA A 84 -19.74 -1.74 9.07
CA ALA A 84 -20.23 -0.59 9.81
C ALA A 84 -19.18 0.45 10.24
N ARG A 85 -17.88 0.33 9.91
CA ARG A 85 -16.89 1.37 10.22
C ARG A 85 -16.22 1.87 8.94
N ILE A 86 -16.70 3.00 8.50
CA ILE A 86 -16.20 3.84 7.42
C ILE A 86 -14.88 4.45 7.90
N GLY A 87 -13.76 4.22 7.18
CA GLY A 87 -12.50 4.95 7.39
C GLY A 87 -12.66 6.43 7.05
N LEU A 88 -11.64 7.25 7.30
CA LEU A 88 -11.62 8.69 7.01
C LEU A 88 -12.03 9.03 5.56
N SER A 89 -11.78 8.14 4.61
CA SER A 89 -12.14 8.28 3.19
C SER A 89 -13.58 7.88 2.85
N GLY A 90 -14.34 7.27 3.77
CA GLY A 90 -15.70 6.78 3.48
C GLY A 90 -15.77 5.48 2.66
N TYR A 91 -14.66 4.96 2.16
CA TYR A 91 -14.59 3.74 1.34
C TYR A 91 -14.05 2.55 2.13
N ARG A 92 -14.49 1.33 1.78
CA ARG A 92 -14.09 0.07 2.45
C ARG A 92 -12.96 -0.65 1.75
N SER A 93 -12.76 -0.35 0.46
CA SER A 93 -11.73 -0.93 -0.36
C SER A 93 -11.27 0.04 -1.45
N MET A 94 -10.07 -0.19 -1.98
CA MET A 94 -9.60 0.55 -3.17
C MET A 94 -10.49 0.28 -4.38
N GLN A 95 -11.03 -0.94 -4.52
CA GLN A 95 -11.94 -1.27 -5.63
C GLN A 95 -13.22 -0.45 -5.55
N GLU A 96 -13.82 -0.29 -4.36
CA GLU A 96 -14.99 0.56 -4.16
C GLU A 96 -14.70 2.02 -4.55
N LEU A 97 -13.57 2.55 -4.10
CA LEU A 97 -13.13 3.91 -4.45
C LEU A 97 -12.88 4.06 -5.95
N VAL A 98 -12.21 3.10 -6.58
CA VAL A 98 -11.94 3.09 -8.02
C VAL A 98 -13.24 3.14 -8.83
N LEU A 99 -14.26 2.38 -8.43
CA LEU A 99 -15.57 2.38 -9.06
C LEU A 99 -16.31 3.71 -8.84
N ALA A 100 -16.33 4.20 -7.60
CA ALA A 100 -17.01 5.44 -7.24
C ALA A 100 -16.42 6.67 -7.95
N ARG A 101 -15.10 6.73 -8.08
CA ARG A 101 -14.36 7.82 -8.74
C ARG A 101 -14.12 7.60 -10.23
N ARG A 102 -14.56 6.44 -10.78
CA ARG A 102 -14.36 6.05 -12.20
C ARG A 102 -12.90 6.09 -12.62
N LEU A 103 -11.98 5.67 -11.73
CA LEU A 103 -10.56 5.66 -11.99
C LEU A 103 -10.19 4.55 -12.97
N ARG A 104 -9.17 4.79 -13.79
CA ARG A 104 -8.56 3.74 -14.62
C ARG A 104 -7.86 2.73 -13.72
N ARG A 105 -7.98 1.46 -14.04
CA ARG A 105 -7.32 0.38 -13.29
C ARG A 105 -6.65 -0.61 -14.23
N PHE A 106 -5.61 -1.27 -13.72
CA PHE A 106 -5.08 -2.49 -14.31
C PHE A 106 -4.86 -3.54 -13.23
N GLU A 107 -5.00 -4.81 -13.60
CA GLU A 107 -4.90 -5.93 -12.68
C GLU A 107 -3.63 -6.73 -12.97
N PHE A 108 -2.98 -7.23 -11.93
CA PHE A 108 -1.78 -8.06 -12.02
C PHE A 108 -1.70 -9.01 -10.82
N SER A 109 -0.97 -10.11 -10.99
CA SER A 109 -0.67 -11.04 -9.89
C SER A 109 0.74 -10.83 -9.32
N ASN A 110 1.68 -10.43 -10.17
CA ASN A 110 3.03 -10.06 -9.80
C ASN A 110 3.47 -8.88 -10.67
N ILE A 111 3.75 -7.76 -10.01
CA ILE A 111 4.14 -6.51 -10.68
C ILE A 111 5.46 -6.63 -11.44
N ASN A 112 6.34 -7.56 -11.03
CA ASN A 112 7.68 -7.71 -11.57
C ASN A 112 7.77 -8.68 -12.77
N THR A 113 6.64 -9.21 -13.27
CA THR A 113 6.66 -10.02 -14.48
C THR A 113 6.92 -9.18 -15.73
N ALA A 114 7.51 -9.77 -16.76
CA ALA A 114 7.75 -9.10 -18.03
C ALA A 114 6.45 -8.52 -18.63
N GLU A 115 5.34 -9.25 -18.50
CA GLU A 115 4.01 -8.79 -18.93
C GLU A 115 3.56 -7.54 -18.16
N SER A 116 3.67 -7.55 -16.82
CA SER A 116 3.32 -6.39 -15.99
C SER A 116 4.18 -5.19 -16.34
N VAL A 117 5.50 -5.36 -16.47
CA VAL A 117 6.43 -4.30 -16.86
C VAL A 117 6.10 -3.74 -18.25
N HIS A 118 5.77 -4.61 -19.21
CA HIS A 118 5.36 -4.15 -20.54
C HIS A 118 4.08 -3.30 -20.48
N ARG A 119 3.09 -3.73 -19.72
CA ARG A 119 1.85 -2.96 -19.49
C ARG A 119 2.10 -1.64 -18.78
N LEU A 120 2.99 -1.63 -17.77
CA LEU A 120 3.39 -0.39 -17.09
C LEU A 120 4.01 0.62 -18.05
N ARG A 121 4.92 0.16 -18.91
CA ARG A 121 5.51 1.01 -19.96
C ARG A 121 4.46 1.60 -20.91
N SER A 122 3.43 0.82 -21.28
CA SER A 122 2.35 1.32 -22.13
C SER A 122 1.46 2.36 -21.45
N LEU A 123 1.37 2.34 -20.11
CA LEU A 123 0.67 3.36 -19.34
C LEU A 123 1.45 4.67 -19.25
N GLN A 124 2.77 4.64 -19.47
CA GLN A 124 3.67 5.79 -19.40
C GLN A 124 3.47 6.61 -18.11
N PRO A 125 3.62 6.03 -16.92
CA PRO A 125 3.45 6.77 -15.67
C PRO A 125 4.58 7.80 -15.52
N ASP A 126 4.23 8.99 -15.07
CA ASP A 126 5.22 9.98 -14.67
C ASP A 126 5.72 9.67 -13.26
N LEU A 127 4.81 9.26 -12.37
CA LEU A 127 5.08 8.91 -10.99
C LEU A 127 4.47 7.55 -10.65
N ILE A 128 5.22 6.72 -9.92
CA ILE A 128 4.66 5.56 -9.23
C ILE A 128 4.58 5.89 -7.75
N ALA A 129 3.36 5.95 -7.21
CA ALA A 129 3.10 6.16 -5.79
C ALA A 129 2.67 4.85 -5.13
N VAL A 130 3.32 4.51 -4.03
CA VAL A 130 3.11 3.26 -3.31
C VAL A 130 2.66 3.54 -1.88
N ALA A 131 1.66 2.82 -1.39
CA ALA A 131 1.26 2.86 0.01
C ALA A 131 0.80 1.49 0.48
N ALA A 132 1.44 0.94 1.52
CA ALA A 132 1.12 -0.37 2.11
C ALA A 132 1.00 -1.49 1.06
N PHE A 133 1.88 -1.52 0.09
CA PHE A 133 1.92 -2.53 -0.96
C PHE A 133 2.74 -3.75 -0.54
N SER A 134 2.35 -4.94 -0.98
CA SER A 134 2.92 -6.21 -0.48
C SER A 134 4.04 -6.80 -1.35
N GLN A 135 4.39 -6.15 -2.46
CA GLN A 135 5.48 -6.60 -3.33
C GLN A 135 6.58 -5.55 -3.41
N ILE A 136 7.82 -6.02 -3.43
CA ILE A 136 8.99 -5.15 -3.67
C ILE A 136 9.04 -4.84 -5.16
N LEU A 137 9.20 -3.56 -5.51
CA LEU A 137 9.37 -3.12 -6.89
C LEU A 137 10.82 -3.32 -7.30
N LYS A 138 11.05 -4.10 -8.35
CA LYS A 138 12.40 -4.33 -8.90
C LYS A 138 12.76 -3.27 -9.95
N ALA A 139 14.04 -3.12 -10.24
CA ALA A 139 14.58 -2.14 -11.19
C ALA A 139 13.79 -2.01 -12.51
N PRO A 140 13.33 -3.11 -13.18
CA PRO A 140 12.54 -2.97 -14.40
C PRO A 140 11.19 -2.26 -14.22
N VAL A 141 10.57 -2.37 -13.01
CA VAL A 141 9.34 -1.65 -12.66
C VAL A 141 9.67 -0.20 -12.37
N LEU A 142 10.69 0.06 -11.54
CA LEU A 142 11.12 1.42 -11.18
C LEU A 142 11.45 2.24 -12.44
N ALA A 143 12.11 1.64 -13.41
CA ALA A 143 12.46 2.26 -14.69
C ALA A 143 11.27 2.57 -15.61
N THR A 144 10.03 2.26 -15.21
CA THR A 144 8.83 2.61 -16.01
C THR A 144 8.30 4.01 -15.72
N ALA A 145 8.63 4.59 -14.56
CA ALA A 145 8.25 5.95 -14.20
C ALA A 145 9.23 6.96 -14.80
N SER A 146 8.72 8.04 -15.39
CA SER A 146 9.58 9.05 -16.02
C SER A 146 10.19 10.04 -15.03
N LEU A 147 9.56 10.26 -13.87
CA LEU A 147 10.02 11.20 -12.85
C LEU A 147 10.55 10.49 -11.60
N ALA A 148 9.70 9.70 -10.94
CA ALA A 148 10.07 9.08 -9.67
C ALA A 148 9.17 7.89 -9.30
N CYS A 149 9.69 7.06 -8.39
CA CYS A 149 8.90 6.11 -7.61
C CYS A 149 8.97 6.51 -6.14
N VAL A 150 7.84 6.66 -5.48
CA VAL A 150 7.75 7.10 -4.08
C VAL A 150 6.91 6.14 -3.25
N ASN A 151 7.26 6.02 -1.96
CA ASN A 151 6.51 5.20 -1.01
C ASN A 151 6.07 6.05 0.19
N VAL A 152 4.86 5.78 0.67
CA VAL A 152 4.34 6.29 1.94
C VAL A 152 4.57 5.22 2.99
N HIS A 153 5.54 5.46 3.87
CA HIS A 153 5.93 4.53 4.93
C HIS A 153 5.46 5.05 6.30
N PRO A 154 4.71 4.23 7.08
CA PRO A 154 4.12 4.69 8.33
C PRO A 154 5.08 4.55 9.52
N SER A 155 6.24 5.19 9.42
CA SER A 155 7.20 5.40 10.51
C SER A 155 8.07 6.62 10.24
N LEU A 156 8.85 7.03 11.24
CA LEU A 156 9.89 8.04 11.09
C LEU A 156 11.19 7.38 10.59
N LEU A 157 11.36 7.26 9.27
CA LEU A 157 12.60 6.72 8.70
C LEU A 157 13.82 7.57 9.13
N PRO A 158 14.98 6.96 9.33
CA PRO A 158 15.36 5.59 9.01
C PRO A 158 14.96 4.53 10.05
N LYS A 159 14.23 4.91 11.11
CA LYS A 159 13.72 3.96 12.11
C LYS A 159 12.59 3.10 11.53
N HIS A 160 12.53 1.84 11.95
CA HIS A 160 11.46 0.90 11.62
C HIS A 160 11.24 0.69 10.12
N ARG A 161 12.33 0.60 9.35
CA ARG A 161 12.30 0.13 7.96
C ARG A 161 11.69 -1.26 7.84
N GLY A 162 11.09 -1.57 6.70
CA GLY A 162 10.54 -2.89 6.42
C GLY A 162 9.13 -3.11 6.96
N PRO A 163 8.70 -4.37 7.15
CA PRO A 163 7.33 -4.72 7.47
C PRO A 163 6.95 -4.41 8.91
N ASN A 164 5.66 -4.09 9.10
CA ASN A 164 5.02 -3.90 10.42
C ASN A 164 5.63 -2.78 11.30
N PRO A 165 5.87 -1.56 10.78
CA PRO A 165 6.46 -0.47 11.56
C PRO A 165 5.65 -0.15 12.82
N PHE A 166 4.32 -0.19 12.81
CA PHE A 166 3.50 0.04 14.00
C PHE A 166 3.77 -0.93 15.14
N TYR A 167 4.03 -2.22 14.82
CA TYR A 167 4.40 -3.20 15.82
C TYR A 167 5.71 -2.82 16.52
N TRP A 168 6.72 -2.43 15.76
CA TRP A 168 8.03 -2.07 16.30
C TRP A 168 8.00 -0.78 17.10
N VAL A 169 7.27 0.24 16.65
CA VAL A 169 7.06 1.50 17.36
C VAL A 169 6.45 1.25 18.74
N LEU A 170 5.39 0.44 18.82
CA LEU A 170 4.73 0.12 20.09
C LEU A 170 5.58 -0.80 20.98
N ARG A 171 6.28 -1.79 20.40
CA ARG A 171 7.16 -2.68 21.13
C ARG A 171 8.34 -1.95 21.76
N ASN A 172 8.86 -0.94 21.09
CA ASN A 172 9.99 -0.14 21.57
C ASN A 172 9.54 1.01 22.50
N GLU A 173 8.25 1.08 22.82
CA GLU A 173 7.67 2.12 23.70
C GLU A 173 8.06 3.54 23.23
N GLU A 174 8.09 3.76 21.92
CA GLU A 174 8.43 5.06 21.35
C GLU A 174 7.38 6.10 21.77
N SER A 175 7.82 7.30 22.07
CA SER A 175 6.93 8.43 22.40
C SER A 175 6.29 9.07 21.17
N TYR A 176 6.82 8.75 19.99
CA TYR A 176 6.40 9.31 18.70
C TYR A 176 6.44 8.25 17.63
N THR A 177 5.57 8.38 16.66
CA THR A 177 5.65 7.74 15.34
C THR A 177 5.52 8.78 14.26
N GLY A 178 5.27 8.39 13.03
CA GLY A 178 5.04 9.35 11.96
C GLY A 178 4.81 8.68 10.63
N VAL A 179 4.81 9.50 9.61
CA VAL A 179 4.71 9.09 8.22
C VAL A 179 5.88 9.69 7.45
N THR A 180 6.52 8.89 6.62
CA THR A 180 7.59 9.31 5.73
C THR A 180 7.20 9.06 4.29
N VAL A 181 7.29 10.08 3.45
CA VAL A 181 7.30 9.92 2.00
C VAL A 181 8.75 9.93 1.54
N HIS A 182 9.17 8.89 0.85
CA HIS A 182 10.55 8.73 0.41
C HIS A 182 10.62 8.15 -1.01
N HIS A 183 11.75 8.34 -1.67
CA HIS A 183 12.04 7.68 -2.94
C HIS A 183 12.17 6.16 -2.73
N ILE A 184 11.74 5.39 -3.73
CA ILE A 184 11.98 3.94 -3.76
C ILE A 184 13.27 3.69 -4.52
N ASP A 185 14.22 3.04 -3.86
CA ASP A 185 15.45 2.49 -4.42
C ASP A 185 15.42 0.95 -4.42
N GLU A 186 16.56 0.31 -4.65
CA GLU A 186 16.68 -1.15 -4.63
C GLU A 186 16.70 -1.74 -3.20
N GLY A 187 16.86 -0.89 -2.17
CA GLY A 187 16.84 -1.30 -0.78
C GLY A 187 15.42 -1.33 -0.19
N ILE A 188 15.33 -1.69 1.09
CA ILE A 188 14.07 -1.70 1.82
C ILE A 188 13.96 -0.39 2.60
N ASP A 189 13.05 0.49 2.15
CA ASP A 189 12.75 1.79 2.73
C ASP A 189 14.03 2.61 3.02
N SER A 190 14.98 2.61 2.08
CA SER A 190 16.31 3.23 2.21
C SER A 190 16.50 4.48 1.37
N GLY A 191 15.61 4.76 0.44
CA GLY A 191 15.72 5.90 -0.46
C GLY A 191 15.54 7.25 0.25
N ASP A 192 15.94 8.30 -0.42
CA ASP A 192 15.95 9.66 0.11
C ASP A 192 14.56 10.13 0.57
N ILE A 193 14.53 10.73 1.75
CA ILE A 193 13.31 11.26 2.37
C ILE A 193 12.89 12.54 1.64
N ILE A 194 11.64 12.59 1.19
CA ILE A 194 11.03 13.77 0.56
C ILE A 194 10.29 14.60 1.60
N LEU A 195 9.48 13.94 2.44
CA LEU A 195 8.67 14.56 3.47
C LEU A 195 8.52 13.60 4.64
N GLN A 196 8.52 14.19 5.86
CA GLN A 196 8.30 13.43 7.07
C GLN A 196 7.43 14.23 8.04
N GLU A 197 6.44 13.59 8.63
CA GLU A 197 5.58 14.19 9.64
C GLU A 197 5.59 13.32 10.90
N GLN A 198 5.81 13.94 12.04
CA GLN A 198 5.87 13.30 13.34
C GLN A 198 4.51 13.37 14.05
N ILE A 199 4.12 12.27 14.67
CA ILE A 199 2.84 12.10 15.39
C ILE A 199 3.14 11.64 16.82
N PRO A 200 2.72 12.37 17.87
CA PRO A 200 2.90 11.94 19.25
C PRO A 200 2.03 10.72 19.56
N LEU A 201 2.57 9.79 20.34
CA LEU A 201 1.83 8.63 20.84
C LEU A 201 1.31 8.93 22.24
N VAL A 202 0.03 8.62 22.46
CA VAL A 202 -0.62 8.77 23.76
C VAL A 202 -0.73 7.41 24.45
N SER A 203 -0.83 7.43 25.79
CA SER A 203 -1.05 6.20 26.57
C SER A 203 -2.30 5.45 26.07
N GLY A 204 -2.18 4.14 25.91
CA GLY A 204 -3.25 3.30 25.36
C GLY A 204 -3.31 3.25 23.82
N THR A 205 -2.35 3.87 23.13
CA THR A 205 -2.24 3.71 21.67
C THR A 205 -2.02 2.23 21.31
N THR A 206 -2.77 1.75 20.34
CA THR A 206 -2.72 0.36 19.85
C THR A 206 -2.37 0.35 18.37
N GLU A 207 -1.89 -0.80 17.86
CA GLU A 207 -1.67 -0.97 16.42
C GLU A 207 -2.94 -0.69 15.61
N HIS A 208 -4.11 -0.99 16.19
CA HIS A 208 -5.40 -0.72 15.55
C HIS A 208 -5.69 0.79 15.43
N SER A 209 -5.41 1.57 16.49
CA SER A 209 -5.62 3.02 16.46
C SER A 209 -4.64 3.73 15.52
N LEU A 210 -3.42 3.19 15.35
CA LEU A 210 -2.44 3.72 14.39
C LEU A 210 -2.79 3.43 12.92
N ARG A 211 -3.64 2.45 12.66
CA ARG A 211 -4.10 2.10 11.30
C ARG A 211 -5.41 2.80 10.90
N ALA A 212 -6.09 3.43 11.84
CA ALA A 212 -7.38 4.11 11.62
C ALA A 212 -7.19 5.50 11.07
#